data_453253a807b2a7772d1b5a14340ea87d
#
_entry.id   453253a807b2a7772d1b5a14340ea87d
#
_cell.length_a   1.000
_cell.length_b   1.000
_cell.length_c   1.000
_cell.angle_alpha   90.00
_cell.angle_beta   90.00
_cell.angle_gamma   90.00
#
_symmetry.space_group_name_H-M   'P 1'
#
loop_
_entity.id
_entity.type
_entity.pdbx_description
1 polymer ?
#
loop_
_entity_poly.entity_id
_entity_poly.type
_entity_poly.pdbx_seq_one_letter_code
_entity_poly.pdbx_strand_id
1 'polypeptide(L)'
;MAQMLFDMIGKYDRPIKRPKNQSVDRMLRMLIEHANNNGDYIINDGDGYYRPKRGDGFDEHCFNLYAAKELKKAKAIEDKIKSMKNAFYGGKN
;
A
#
# COMPACT_ATOMS: atom_id res chain seq x y z
N MET A 1 -0.66 -20.18 -0.84
CA MET A 1 -0.56 -19.39 -2.10
C MET A 1 -0.09 -17.95 -1.86
N ALA A 2 -0.76 -17.24 -0.96
CA ALA A 2 -0.37 -15.84 -0.68
C ALA A 2 1.05 -15.72 -0.15
N GLN A 3 1.46 -16.58 0.76
CA GLN A 3 2.81 -16.58 1.31
C GLN A 3 3.86 -16.86 0.22
N MET A 4 3.54 -17.80 -0.67
CA MET A 4 4.42 -18.12 -1.79
C MET A 4 4.61 -16.91 -2.70
N LEU A 5 3.52 -16.21 -3.02
CA LEU A 5 3.59 -15.00 -3.83
C LEU A 5 4.37 -13.90 -3.12
N PHE A 6 4.14 -13.74 -1.81
CA PHE A 6 4.87 -12.77 -1.02
C PHE A 6 6.38 -13.05 -1.08
N ASP A 7 6.76 -14.32 -0.95
CA ASP A 7 8.17 -14.71 -0.97
C ASP A 7 8.80 -14.47 -2.35
N MET A 8 7.97 -14.42 -3.40
CA MET A 8 8.43 -14.13 -4.75
C MET A 8 8.59 -12.65 -5.04
N ILE A 9 8.06 -11.78 -4.18
CA ILE A 9 8.20 -10.34 -4.38
C ILE A 9 9.67 -10.01 -4.26
N GLY A 10 10.24 -9.68 -5.38
CA GLY A 10 11.65 -9.39 -5.45
C GLY A 10 11.86 -7.92 -5.65
N LYS A 11 12.88 -7.66 -6.39
CA LYS A 11 13.29 -6.31 -6.73
C LYS A 11 12.62 -5.90 -8.03
N TYR A 12 12.78 -4.71 -8.34
CA TYR A 12 12.22 -3.84 -9.36
C TYR A 12 12.02 -4.41 -10.75
N ASP A 13 12.74 -5.44 -11.12
CA ASP A 13 12.69 -5.96 -12.49
C ASP A 13 11.57 -6.97 -12.72
N ARG A 14 10.92 -7.47 -11.67
CA ARG A 14 9.86 -8.48 -11.78
C ARG A 14 8.73 -8.25 -10.79
N PRO A 15 7.81 -7.34 -11.11
CA PRO A 15 6.65 -7.14 -10.25
C PRO A 15 5.79 -8.39 -10.18
N ILE A 16 5.28 -8.70 -9.01
CA ILE A 16 4.32 -9.78 -8.82
C ILE A 16 2.93 -9.21 -9.00
N LYS A 17 2.23 -9.67 -10.02
CA LYS A 17 0.89 -9.17 -10.33
C LYS A 17 -0.11 -9.58 -9.24
N ARG A 18 -1.12 -8.74 -9.07
CA ARG A 18 -2.17 -9.05 -8.11
C ARG A 18 -2.89 -10.34 -8.52
N PRO A 19 -3.08 -11.26 -7.57
CA PRO A 19 -3.82 -12.50 -7.86
C PRO A 19 -5.26 -12.20 -8.22
N LYS A 20 -5.83 -13.01 -9.12
CA LYS A 20 -7.23 -12.87 -9.49
C LYS A 20 -8.16 -13.42 -8.42
N ASN A 21 -7.69 -14.39 -7.64
CA ASN A 21 -8.45 -14.95 -6.52
C ASN A 21 -8.51 -13.92 -5.39
N GLN A 22 -9.71 -13.50 -5.01
CA GLN A 22 -9.90 -12.44 -4.03
C GLN A 22 -9.34 -12.79 -2.66
N SER A 23 -9.48 -14.04 -2.22
CA SER A 23 -8.96 -14.47 -0.93
C SER A 23 -7.44 -14.42 -0.90
N VAL A 24 -6.80 -14.88 -1.98
CA VAL A 24 -5.34 -14.85 -2.10
C VAL A 24 -4.85 -13.41 -2.16
N ASP A 25 -5.53 -12.57 -2.94
CA ASP A 25 -5.17 -11.15 -3.05
C ASP A 25 -5.25 -10.44 -1.70
N ARG A 26 -6.34 -10.70 -0.94
CA ARG A 26 -6.50 -10.10 0.39
C ARG A 26 -5.37 -10.52 1.33
N MET A 27 -5.06 -11.82 1.37
CA MET A 27 -3.99 -12.31 2.23
C MET A 27 -2.63 -11.75 1.84
N LEU A 28 -2.38 -11.64 0.53
CA LEU A 28 -1.14 -11.05 0.03
C LEU A 28 -1.02 -9.60 0.48
N ARG A 29 -2.10 -8.82 0.35
CA ARG A 29 -2.08 -7.42 0.78
C ARG A 29 -1.85 -7.30 2.28
N MET A 30 -2.41 -8.23 3.08
CA MET A 30 -2.19 -8.24 4.52
C MET A 30 -0.73 -8.52 4.87
N LEU A 31 -0.11 -9.47 4.17
CA LEU A 31 1.31 -9.78 4.36
C LEU A 31 2.19 -8.59 4.01
N ILE A 32 1.87 -7.91 2.90
CA ILE A 32 2.61 -6.72 2.46
C ILE A 32 2.46 -5.59 3.47
N GLU A 33 1.24 -5.34 3.93
CA GLU A 33 0.99 -4.29 4.92
C GLU A 33 1.75 -4.56 6.21
N HIS A 34 1.71 -5.81 6.67
CA HIS A 34 2.46 -6.20 7.87
C HIS A 34 3.96 -5.99 7.67
N ALA A 35 4.50 -6.41 6.53
CA ALA A 35 5.91 -6.23 6.23
C ALA A 35 6.29 -4.75 6.20
N ASN A 36 5.49 -3.93 5.52
CA ASN A 36 5.76 -2.50 5.42
C ASN A 36 5.69 -1.79 6.77
N ASN A 37 4.77 -2.23 7.63
CA ASN A 37 4.68 -1.70 8.99
C ASN A 37 5.90 -2.08 9.84
N ASN A 38 6.64 -3.08 9.41
CA ASN A 38 7.83 -3.55 10.12
C ASN A 38 9.13 -3.22 9.38
N GLY A 39 9.09 -2.23 8.51
CA GLY A 39 10.30 -1.68 7.90
C GLY A 39 10.58 -2.11 6.47
N ASP A 40 9.71 -2.89 5.87
CA ASP A 40 9.82 -3.21 4.45
C ASP A 40 9.27 -2.04 3.62
N TYR A 41 9.43 -2.10 2.30
CA TYR A 41 9.02 -1.01 1.41
C TYR A 41 8.52 -1.55 0.07
N ILE A 42 7.51 -2.42 0.14
CA ILE A 42 6.87 -2.99 -1.05
C ILE A 42 5.82 -2.02 -1.57
N ILE A 43 5.90 -1.69 -2.85
CA ILE A 43 4.93 -0.79 -3.49
C ILE A 43 4.23 -1.48 -4.65
N ASN A 44 3.16 -0.88 -5.11
CA ASN A 44 2.41 -1.30 -6.31
C ASN A 44 2.35 -0.10 -7.25
N ASP A 45 2.91 -0.26 -8.45
CA ASP A 45 2.93 0.80 -9.46
C ASP A 45 1.89 0.63 -10.56
N GLY A 46 0.99 -0.33 -10.40
CA GLY A 46 -0.02 -0.66 -11.41
C GLY A 46 0.29 -1.95 -12.14
N ASP A 47 1.56 -2.34 -12.23
CA ASP A 47 1.96 -3.61 -12.86
C ASP A 47 2.04 -4.75 -11.85
N GLY A 48 2.14 -4.42 -10.58
CA GLY A 48 2.24 -5.42 -9.53
C GLY A 48 3.06 -4.91 -8.36
N TYR A 49 3.37 -5.84 -7.47
CA TYR A 49 4.10 -5.55 -6.24
C TYR A 49 5.59 -5.80 -6.42
N TYR A 50 6.41 -4.87 -5.96
CA TYR A 50 7.86 -5.02 -5.99
C TYR A 50 8.52 -4.10 -4.98
N ARG A 51 9.82 -4.33 -4.74
CA ARG A 51 10.61 -3.43 -3.89
C ARG A 51 11.43 -2.52 -4.77
N PRO A 52 11.21 -1.19 -4.71
CA PRO A 52 11.98 -0.26 -5.53
C PRO A 52 13.47 -0.29 -5.17
N LYS A 53 14.30 -0.13 -6.16
CA LYS A 53 15.74 -0.16 -5.99
C LYS A 53 16.24 1.18 -5.44
N ARG A 54 16.89 1.11 -4.30
CA ARG A 54 17.48 2.30 -3.70
C ARG A 54 18.60 2.82 -4.60
N GLY A 55 18.60 4.13 -4.84
CA GLY A 55 19.59 4.76 -5.69
C GLY A 55 19.24 4.78 -7.17
N ASP A 56 18.14 4.14 -7.56
CA ASP A 56 17.65 4.20 -8.93
C ASP A 56 16.64 5.34 -9.03
N GLY A 57 16.91 6.32 -9.89
CA GLY A 57 16.07 7.52 -9.97
C GLY A 57 14.63 7.22 -10.36
N PHE A 58 14.42 6.27 -11.26
CA PHE A 58 13.06 5.91 -11.68
C PHE A 58 12.31 5.23 -10.55
N ASP A 59 12.95 4.28 -9.87
CA ASP A 59 12.32 3.56 -8.77
C ASP A 59 12.03 4.48 -7.59
N GLU A 60 12.94 5.42 -7.29
CA GLU A 60 12.71 6.41 -6.25
C GLU A 60 11.53 7.31 -6.59
N HIS A 61 11.40 7.68 -7.86
CA HIS A 61 10.26 8.48 -8.32
C HIS A 61 8.96 7.69 -8.11
N CYS A 62 8.94 6.41 -8.48
CA CYS A 62 7.76 5.55 -8.28
C CYS A 62 7.42 5.42 -6.80
N PHE A 63 8.43 5.26 -5.95
CA PHE A 63 8.22 5.17 -4.51
C PHE A 63 7.60 6.46 -3.97
N ASN A 64 8.12 7.60 -4.39
CA ASN A 64 7.62 8.90 -3.93
C ASN A 64 6.18 9.15 -4.38
N LEU A 65 5.84 8.74 -5.60
CA LEU A 65 4.46 8.83 -6.08
C LEU A 65 3.53 7.94 -5.26
N TYR A 66 3.97 6.73 -4.96
CA TYR A 66 3.20 5.80 -4.14
C TYR A 66 2.97 6.37 -2.74
N ALA A 67 4.04 6.88 -2.12
CA ALA A 67 3.96 7.45 -0.79
C ALA A 67 3.00 8.66 -0.76
N ALA A 68 3.06 9.52 -1.77
CA ALA A 68 2.18 10.68 -1.85
C ALA A 68 0.71 10.26 -1.96
N LYS A 69 0.42 9.23 -2.74
CA LYS A 69 -0.94 8.70 -2.87
C LYS A 69 -1.45 8.14 -1.55
N GLU A 70 -0.62 7.40 -0.82
CA GLU A 70 -1.01 6.81 0.45
C GLU A 70 -1.24 7.88 1.51
N LEU A 71 -0.41 8.91 1.54
CA LEU A 71 -0.61 10.04 2.46
C LEU A 71 -1.89 10.79 2.14
N LYS A 72 -2.23 10.94 0.88
CA LYS A 72 -3.47 11.59 0.47
C LYS A 72 -4.70 10.81 0.94
N LYS A 73 -4.64 9.47 0.84
CA LYS A 73 -5.72 8.61 1.36
C LYS A 73 -5.84 8.74 2.86
N ALA A 74 -4.73 8.76 3.58
CA ALA A 74 -4.71 8.90 5.03
C ALA A 74 -5.36 10.23 5.45
N LYS A 75 -5.04 11.30 4.75
CA LYS A 75 -5.61 12.62 5.00
C LYS A 75 -7.13 12.60 4.81
N ALA A 76 -7.60 11.97 3.74
CA ALA A 76 -9.03 11.87 3.47
C ALA A 76 -9.75 11.08 4.57
N ILE A 77 -9.14 10.02 5.07
CA ILE A 77 -9.69 9.23 6.17
C ILE A 77 -9.76 10.06 7.45
N GLU A 78 -8.69 10.80 7.76
CA GLU A 78 -8.67 11.70 8.90
C GLU A 78 -9.81 12.72 8.85
N ASP A 79 -9.97 13.37 7.69
CA ASP A 79 -10.99 14.38 7.49
C ASP A 79 -12.39 13.78 7.66
N LYS A 80 -12.59 12.56 7.15
CA LYS A 80 -13.85 11.85 7.31
C LYS A 80 -14.15 11.58 8.78
N ILE A 81 -13.18 11.10 9.54
CA ILE A 81 -13.36 10.79 10.96
C ILE A 81 -13.66 12.05 11.75
N LYS A 82 -12.98 13.16 11.44
CA LYS A 82 -13.27 14.45 12.06
C LYS A 82 -14.72 14.86 11.82
N SER A 83 -15.17 14.75 10.57
CA SER A 83 -16.54 15.09 10.21
C SER A 83 -17.55 14.22 10.97
N MET A 84 -17.28 12.91 11.04
CA MET A 84 -18.13 11.98 11.76
C MET A 84 -18.21 12.31 13.26
N LYS A 85 -17.07 12.65 13.85
CA LYS A 85 -17.03 13.01 15.27
C LYS A 85 -17.81 14.29 15.54
N ASN A 86 -17.68 15.27 14.65
CA ASN A 86 -18.46 16.51 14.77
C ASN A 86 -19.96 16.23 14.70
N ALA A 87 -20.37 15.35 13.80
CA ALA A 87 -21.78 14.99 13.68
C ALA A 87 -22.28 14.24 14.92
N PHE A 88 -21.46 13.33 15.42
CA PHE A 88 -21.85 12.47 16.55
C PHE A 88 -21.89 13.23 17.88
N TYR A 89 -20.86 14.02 18.15
CA TYR A 89 -20.73 14.73 19.42
C TYR A 89 -21.25 16.16 19.37
N GLY A 90 -21.05 16.85 18.25
CA GLY A 90 -21.34 18.24 18.08
C GLY A 90 -22.82 18.54 17.91
N GLY A 91 -23.55 17.66 17.38
CA GLY A 91 -24.95 17.79 17.32
C GLY A 91 -25.45 18.98 16.58
N LYS A 92 -25.47 19.32 16.76
CA LYS A 92 -25.93 20.14 16.64
C LYS A 92 -25.87 21.03 16.39
N ASN A 93 -25.65 20.86 16.23
CA ASN A 93 -25.38 21.62 16.14
C ASN A 93 -25.31 21.87 15.80
#